data_a2c171c46166865682dc502b3020e86b
#
_entry.id   a2c171c46166865682dc502b3020e86b
#
_cell.length_a   1.000
_cell.length_b   1.000
_cell.length_c   1.000
_cell.angle_alpha   90.00
_cell.angle_beta   90.00
_cell.angle_gamma   90.00
#
_symmetry.space_group_name_H-M   'P 1'
#
loop_
_entity.id
_entity.type
_entity.pdbx_description
1 polymer ?
#
loop_
_entity_poly.entity_id
_entity_poly.type
_entity_poly.pdbx_seq_one_letter_code
_entity_poly.pdbx_strand_id
1 'polypeptide(L)'
;VFIGAFSISVYIRISSGTEIYYWLIPILLALYATLQAHVGYLLVRRFVGLPMTYRKPAVIFRFLFITAVLSTLVGCTLSVLLLLQQGIISEENLLSTWLSWWTGDAIGVIFTLPWLLSLFPRLAVTPFPRSRFTIASLAGFTLSAAVLCTLAINEERNKQTAEFNNDASTLANNLEASVSNATNILYSVAGLVKAEPNLTPTQFRRFTARILDENPVLQGLSWNIRVSGDNVHQLQARLQRSYSTENPSHKFAITERNANGELIPFAQRPLHVVVSFIEPFANNIKALGYDVYSQASRKEALKVAWETEQIYPTPPIMLVQDDSQQAGVLLFLPVKSEQQNSLQNGYATGVIRAQDLASLAFSKAANNKAILLMDPMAGIESGI
;
A
#
# COMPACT_ATOMS: atom_id res chain seq x y z
N VAL A 1 -5.33 -1.61 -42.80
CA VAL A 1 -4.44 -1.51 -41.64
C VAL A 1 -4.88 -0.37 -40.73
N PHE A 2 -4.98 0.87 -41.25
CA PHE A 2 -5.31 2.05 -40.44
C PHE A 2 -6.60 1.86 -39.60
N ILE A 3 -7.73 1.50 -40.26
CA ILE A 3 -9.02 1.32 -39.56
C ILE A 3 -8.93 0.26 -38.46
N GLY A 4 -8.29 -0.89 -38.73
CA GLY A 4 -8.15 -1.96 -37.74
C GLY A 4 -7.30 -1.54 -36.54
N ALA A 5 -6.13 -0.94 -36.78
CA ALA A 5 -5.25 -0.46 -35.72
C ALA A 5 -5.90 0.66 -34.89
N PHE A 6 -6.61 1.59 -35.54
CA PHE A 6 -7.36 2.65 -34.87
C PHE A 6 -8.48 2.07 -33.98
N SER A 7 -9.30 1.15 -34.51
CA SER A 7 -10.41 0.53 -33.76
C SER A 7 -9.92 -0.19 -32.50
N ILE A 8 -8.81 -0.96 -32.60
CA ILE A 8 -8.22 -1.66 -31.45
C ILE A 8 -7.70 -0.66 -30.42
N SER A 9 -6.98 0.36 -30.84
CA SER A 9 -6.42 1.37 -29.96
C SER A 9 -7.51 2.17 -29.23
N VAL A 10 -8.63 2.48 -29.90
CA VAL A 10 -9.80 3.12 -29.32
C VAL A 10 -10.50 2.21 -28.32
N TYR A 11 -10.70 0.93 -28.67
CA TYR A 11 -11.32 -0.05 -27.77
C TYR A 11 -10.53 -0.20 -26.45
N ILE A 12 -9.20 -0.34 -26.52
CA ILE A 12 -8.33 -0.44 -25.34
C ILE A 12 -8.48 0.80 -24.45
N ARG A 13 -8.58 2.00 -25.04
CA ARG A 13 -8.74 3.23 -24.28
C ARG A 13 -10.11 3.38 -23.63
N ILE A 14 -11.18 3.03 -24.32
CA ILE A 14 -12.53 3.05 -23.74
C ILE A 14 -12.61 2.11 -22.54
N SER A 15 -11.98 0.93 -22.64
CA SER A 15 -11.96 -0.04 -21.54
C SER A 15 -11.12 0.39 -20.34
N SER A 16 -10.15 1.29 -20.53
CA SER A 16 -9.27 1.81 -19.45
C SER A 16 -9.75 3.10 -18.78
N GLY A 17 -10.91 3.67 -19.21
CA GLY A 17 -11.55 4.82 -18.56
C GLY A 17 -10.81 6.16 -18.64
N THR A 18 -9.88 6.33 -19.60
CA THR A 18 -9.06 7.54 -19.73
C THR A 18 -9.78 8.68 -20.48
N GLU A 19 -9.58 9.92 -20.04
CA GLU A 19 -10.23 11.14 -20.53
C GLU A 19 -9.99 11.46 -22.04
N ILE A 20 -10.90 12.26 -22.62
CA ILE A 20 -11.05 12.62 -24.03
C ILE A 20 -9.81 13.29 -24.67
N TYR A 21 -8.92 13.87 -23.88
CA TYR A 21 -7.78 14.65 -24.36
C TYR A 21 -6.70 13.86 -25.16
N TYR A 22 -6.76 12.54 -25.12
CA TYR A 22 -5.73 11.67 -25.70
C TYR A 22 -6.09 10.98 -27.02
N TRP A 23 -7.10 11.44 -27.75
CA TRP A 23 -7.50 10.86 -29.04
C TRP A 23 -6.42 10.88 -30.13
N LEU A 24 -5.43 11.79 -30.00
CA LEU A 24 -4.34 11.88 -30.94
C LEU A 24 -3.45 10.62 -30.95
N ILE A 25 -3.27 9.97 -29.79
CA ILE A 25 -2.40 8.79 -29.68
C ILE A 25 -2.91 7.59 -30.50
N PRO A 26 -4.19 7.17 -30.40
CA PRO A 26 -4.74 6.14 -31.30
C PRO A 26 -4.56 6.43 -32.78
N ILE A 27 -4.71 7.67 -33.18
CA ILE A 27 -4.53 8.10 -34.58
C ILE A 27 -3.07 7.92 -35.01
N LEU A 28 -2.11 8.38 -34.20
CA LEU A 28 -0.68 8.25 -34.47
C LEU A 28 -0.24 6.77 -34.50
N LEU A 29 -0.70 5.97 -33.55
CA LEU A 29 -0.42 4.52 -33.54
C LEU A 29 -0.95 3.83 -34.80
N ALA A 30 -2.16 4.20 -35.24
CA ALA A 30 -2.72 3.67 -36.51
C ALA A 30 -1.93 4.12 -37.75
N LEU A 31 -1.43 5.35 -37.77
CA LEU A 31 -0.54 5.84 -38.81
C LEU A 31 0.77 5.08 -38.83
N TYR A 32 1.40 4.82 -37.67
CA TYR A 32 2.63 4.06 -37.56
C TYR A 32 2.46 2.60 -38.00
N ALA A 33 1.35 1.96 -37.66
CA ALA A 33 1.01 0.61 -38.15
C ALA A 33 0.80 0.60 -39.66
N THR A 34 0.24 1.65 -40.23
CA THR A 34 0.07 1.80 -41.69
C THR A 34 1.40 2.01 -42.39
N LEU A 35 2.27 2.85 -41.81
CA LEU A 35 3.64 3.06 -42.29
C LEU A 35 4.46 1.77 -42.24
N GLN A 36 4.38 1.03 -41.14
CA GLN A 36 5.00 -0.29 -40.97
C GLN A 36 4.60 -1.24 -42.12
N ALA A 37 3.31 -1.34 -42.42
CA ALA A 37 2.81 -2.19 -43.50
C ALA A 37 3.31 -1.71 -44.87
N HIS A 38 3.38 -0.40 -45.10
CA HIS A 38 3.88 0.16 -46.35
C HIS A 38 5.40 -0.09 -46.54
N VAL A 39 6.18 0.11 -45.47
CA VAL A 39 7.62 -0.20 -45.49
C VAL A 39 7.83 -1.70 -45.74
N GLY A 40 7.06 -2.56 -45.07
CA GLY A 40 7.08 -4.02 -45.32
C GLY A 40 6.82 -4.37 -46.80
N TYR A 41 5.81 -3.74 -47.40
CA TYR A 41 5.52 -3.92 -48.84
C TYR A 41 6.69 -3.50 -49.72
N LEU A 42 7.29 -2.34 -49.47
CA LEU A 42 8.42 -1.85 -50.26
C LEU A 42 9.66 -2.76 -50.12
N LEU A 43 9.94 -3.23 -48.92
CA LEU A 43 11.04 -4.18 -48.66
C LEU A 43 10.81 -5.52 -49.34
N VAL A 44 9.60 -6.07 -49.26
CA VAL A 44 9.23 -7.30 -49.96
C VAL A 44 9.38 -7.13 -51.49
N ARG A 45 8.87 -6.04 -52.04
CA ARG A 45 9.00 -5.74 -53.47
C ARG A 45 10.46 -5.62 -53.91
N ARG A 46 11.34 -5.06 -53.10
CA ARG A 46 12.74 -4.85 -53.40
C ARG A 46 13.62 -6.07 -53.26
N PHE A 47 13.40 -6.89 -52.20
CA PHE A 47 14.31 -7.96 -51.81
C PHE A 47 13.77 -9.38 -52.08
N VAL A 48 12.46 -9.54 -52.20
CA VAL A 48 11.81 -10.83 -52.53
C VAL A 48 11.35 -10.85 -53.99
N GLY A 49 10.84 -9.71 -54.45
CA GLY A 49 10.25 -9.58 -55.79
C GLY A 49 8.77 -9.98 -55.82
N LEU A 50 8.01 -9.29 -56.68
CA LEU A 50 6.62 -9.61 -56.97
C LEU A 50 6.50 -9.86 -58.47
N PRO A 51 5.85 -10.99 -58.87
CA PRO A 51 5.10 -12.00 -58.15
C PRO A 51 5.98 -13.00 -57.39
N MET A 52 5.59 -13.30 -56.13
CA MET A 52 6.35 -14.18 -55.26
C MET A 52 6.08 -15.67 -55.57
N THR A 53 7.14 -16.46 -55.66
CA THR A 53 7.06 -17.91 -55.92
C THR A 53 7.35 -18.69 -54.61
N TYR A 54 6.34 -19.37 -54.04
CA TYR A 54 6.46 -20.16 -52.82
C TYR A 54 7.20 -21.51 -52.97
N ARG A 55 7.82 -21.77 -54.13
CA ARG A 55 8.50 -23.04 -54.39
C ARG A 55 9.86 -23.20 -53.73
N LYS A 56 10.50 -22.10 -53.33
CA LYS A 56 11.84 -22.10 -52.72
C LYS A 56 11.75 -21.71 -51.22
N PRO A 57 12.17 -22.56 -50.30
CA PRO A 57 12.13 -22.25 -48.87
C PRO A 57 12.83 -20.95 -48.51
N ALA A 58 13.95 -20.65 -49.19
CA ALA A 58 14.69 -19.40 -48.98
C ALA A 58 13.87 -18.13 -49.27
N VAL A 59 12.94 -18.19 -50.23
CA VAL A 59 12.05 -17.07 -50.58
C VAL A 59 11.02 -16.87 -49.49
N ILE A 60 10.46 -17.95 -49.00
CA ILE A 60 9.50 -17.91 -47.87
C ILE A 60 10.18 -17.36 -46.60
N PHE A 61 11.38 -17.86 -46.32
CA PHE A 61 12.14 -17.34 -45.14
C PHE A 61 12.46 -15.86 -45.24
N ARG A 62 12.95 -15.39 -46.39
CA ARG A 62 13.20 -13.96 -46.65
C ARG A 62 11.94 -13.13 -46.48
N PHE A 63 10.83 -13.60 -47.02
CA PHE A 63 9.54 -12.92 -46.91
C PHE A 63 9.08 -12.81 -45.46
N LEU A 64 9.09 -13.90 -44.70
CA LEU A 64 8.74 -13.89 -43.27
C LEU A 64 9.71 -13.01 -42.46
N PHE A 65 10.99 -13.11 -42.72
CA PHE A 65 11.99 -12.27 -42.02
C PHE A 65 11.77 -10.76 -42.27
N ILE A 66 11.52 -10.38 -43.51
CA ILE A 66 11.26 -8.99 -43.87
C ILE A 66 9.95 -8.51 -43.24
N THR A 67 8.89 -9.28 -43.31
CA THR A 67 7.56 -8.85 -42.84
C THR A 67 7.39 -8.95 -41.35
N ALA A 68 7.92 -9.98 -40.69
CA ALA A 68 7.76 -10.20 -39.26
C ALA A 68 8.86 -9.57 -38.43
N VAL A 69 10.10 -9.43 -38.93
CA VAL A 69 11.22 -8.91 -38.16
C VAL A 69 11.54 -7.48 -38.56
N LEU A 70 11.84 -7.20 -39.84
CA LEU A 70 12.31 -5.89 -40.24
C LEU A 70 11.22 -4.83 -40.31
N SER A 71 10.03 -5.16 -40.83
CA SER A 71 8.96 -4.16 -40.95
C SER A 71 8.37 -3.80 -39.59
N THR A 72 8.29 -4.74 -38.65
CA THR A 72 7.74 -4.52 -37.29
C THR A 72 8.65 -3.61 -36.44
N LEU A 73 9.94 -3.56 -36.70
CA LEU A 73 10.85 -2.60 -36.05
C LEU A 73 10.41 -1.15 -36.25
N VAL A 74 9.90 -0.80 -37.44
CA VAL A 74 9.49 0.58 -37.72
C VAL A 74 8.30 1.00 -36.87
N GLY A 75 7.25 0.21 -36.87
CA GLY A 75 6.03 0.52 -36.11
C GLY A 75 6.27 0.52 -34.60
N CYS A 76 6.95 -0.51 -34.10
CA CYS A 76 7.29 -0.63 -32.69
C CYS A 76 8.13 0.56 -32.20
N THR A 77 9.21 0.91 -32.92
CA THR A 77 10.10 2.01 -32.53
C THR A 77 9.35 3.34 -32.46
N LEU A 78 8.57 3.67 -33.50
CA LEU A 78 7.80 4.92 -33.50
C LEU A 78 6.72 4.95 -32.41
N SER A 79 6.05 3.82 -32.17
CA SER A 79 5.01 3.72 -31.15
C SER A 79 5.57 3.89 -29.73
N VAL A 80 6.67 3.22 -29.42
CA VAL A 80 7.31 3.29 -28.11
C VAL A 80 7.91 4.67 -27.84
N LEU A 81 8.53 5.31 -28.85
CA LEU A 81 9.01 6.69 -28.74
C LEU A 81 7.86 7.68 -28.48
N LEU A 82 6.71 7.50 -29.13
CA LEU A 82 5.52 8.31 -28.87
C LEU A 82 5.08 8.17 -27.42
N LEU A 83 4.98 6.94 -26.90
CA LEU A 83 4.55 6.69 -25.53
C LEU A 83 5.53 7.25 -24.49
N LEU A 84 6.83 7.19 -24.77
CA LEU A 84 7.85 7.81 -23.94
C LEU A 84 7.70 9.34 -23.91
N GLN A 85 7.53 9.96 -25.08
CA GLN A 85 7.34 11.42 -25.21
C GLN A 85 6.08 11.90 -24.48
N GLN A 86 5.04 11.07 -24.42
CA GLN A 86 3.81 11.38 -23.71
C GLN A 86 3.89 11.06 -22.20
N GLY A 87 5.03 10.59 -21.68
CA GLY A 87 5.20 10.22 -20.28
C GLY A 87 4.38 8.99 -19.83
N ILE A 88 3.86 8.18 -20.79
CA ILE A 88 3.08 6.99 -20.51
C ILE A 88 3.99 5.84 -20.05
N ILE A 89 5.22 5.80 -20.54
CA ILE A 89 6.27 4.86 -20.13
C ILE A 89 7.48 5.64 -19.61
N SER A 90 8.18 5.05 -18.62
CA SER A 90 9.42 5.61 -18.09
C SER A 90 10.63 5.18 -18.93
N GLU A 91 11.72 5.94 -18.87
CA GLU A 91 13.00 5.59 -19.53
C GLU A 91 13.53 4.23 -19.09
N GLU A 92 13.36 3.88 -17.82
CA GLU A 92 13.78 2.59 -17.26
C GLU A 92 13.10 1.40 -17.94
N ASN A 93 11.83 1.58 -18.35
CA ASN A 93 11.02 0.54 -18.98
C ASN A 93 11.06 0.57 -20.52
N LEU A 94 11.83 1.50 -21.11
CA LEU A 94 11.88 1.71 -22.56
C LEU A 94 12.25 0.44 -23.32
N LEU A 95 13.35 -0.20 -22.95
CA LEU A 95 13.86 -1.39 -23.65
C LEU A 95 12.93 -2.60 -23.51
N SER A 96 12.41 -2.83 -22.33
CA SER A 96 11.48 -3.95 -22.04
C SER A 96 10.16 -3.78 -22.78
N THR A 97 9.63 -2.56 -22.83
CA THR A 97 8.40 -2.23 -23.57
C THR A 97 8.64 -2.38 -25.08
N TRP A 98 9.77 -1.89 -25.59
CA TRP A 98 10.12 -2.00 -27.00
C TRP A 98 10.27 -3.47 -27.44
N LEU A 99 10.99 -4.28 -26.67
CA LEU A 99 11.15 -5.70 -26.95
C LEU A 99 9.79 -6.43 -26.91
N SER A 100 8.95 -6.14 -25.94
CA SER A 100 7.62 -6.76 -25.81
C SER A 100 6.73 -6.43 -26.99
N TRP A 101 6.70 -5.18 -27.44
CA TRP A 101 5.91 -4.76 -28.59
C TRP A 101 6.44 -5.35 -29.89
N TRP A 102 7.76 -5.29 -30.11
CA TRP A 102 8.36 -5.85 -31.31
C TRP A 102 8.15 -7.37 -31.43
N THR A 103 8.37 -8.12 -30.34
CA THR A 103 8.14 -9.57 -30.34
C THR A 103 6.68 -9.91 -30.54
N GLY A 104 5.75 -9.16 -29.94
CA GLY A 104 4.31 -9.32 -30.11
C GLY A 104 3.89 -9.12 -31.56
N ASP A 105 4.34 -8.05 -32.21
CA ASP A 105 4.07 -7.75 -33.61
C ASP A 105 4.68 -8.82 -34.54
N ALA A 106 5.94 -9.21 -34.29
CA ALA A 106 6.62 -10.25 -35.09
C ALA A 106 5.88 -11.58 -35.01
N ILE A 107 5.52 -12.02 -33.83
CA ILE A 107 4.73 -13.22 -33.59
C ILE A 107 3.37 -13.11 -34.29
N GLY A 108 2.69 -11.97 -34.11
CA GLY A 108 1.40 -11.70 -34.75
C GLY A 108 1.47 -11.88 -36.27
N VAL A 109 2.51 -11.32 -36.93
CA VAL A 109 2.71 -11.48 -38.38
C VAL A 109 3.00 -12.95 -38.76
N ILE A 110 3.87 -13.66 -38.03
CA ILE A 110 4.21 -15.05 -38.29
C ILE A 110 2.97 -15.93 -38.24
N PHE A 111 2.07 -15.71 -37.30
CA PHE A 111 0.85 -16.51 -37.15
C PHE A 111 -0.26 -16.10 -38.12
N THR A 112 -0.50 -14.80 -38.33
CA THR A 112 -1.66 -14.33 -39.12
C THR A 112 -1.42 -14.39 -40.63
N LEU A 113 -0.18 -14.12 -41.09
CA LEU A 113 0.13 -14.00 -42.48
C LEU A 113 -0.09 -15.30 -43.30
N PRO A 114 0.33 -16.50 -42.86
CA PRO A 114 0.04 -17.75 -43.55
C PRO A 114 -1.46 -18.04 -43.69
N TRP A 115 -2.26 -17.69 -42.66
CA TRP A 115 -3.71 -17.81 -42.71
C TRP A 115 -4.33 -16.87 -43.74
N LEU A 116 -3.91 -15.59 -43.75
CA LEU A 116 -4.38 -14.63 -44.75
C LEU A 116 -4.07 -15.07 -46.18
N LEU A 117 -2.86 -15.57 -46.42
CA LEU A 117 -2.47 -16.09 -47.74
C LEU A 117 -3.25 -17.36 -48.12
N SER A 118 -3.62 -18.17 -47.16
CA SER A 118 -4.41 -19.39 -47.38
C SER A 118 -5.90 -19.07 -47.66
N LEU A 119 -6.48 -18.14 -46.91
CA LEU A 119 -7.91 -17.79 -47.00
C LEU A 119 -8.21 -16.86 -48.19
N PHE A 120 -7.30 -15.95 -48.49
CA PHE A 120 -7.47 -14.96 -49.56
C PHE A 120 -6.46 -15.16 -50.71
N PRO A 121 -6.67 -16.17 -51.59
CA PRO A 121 -5.73 -16.47 -52.67
C PRO A 121 -5.54 -15.36 -53.69
N ARG A 122 -6.51 -14.41 -53.78
CA ARG A 122 -6.40 -13.24 -54.66
C ARG A 122 -5.36 -12.22 -54.18
N LEU A 123 -4.93 -12.32 -52.92
CA LEU A 123 -3.88 -11.47 -52.35
C LEU A 123 -2.49 -12.02 -52.74
N ALA A 124 -2.37 -13.26 -53.11
CA ALA A 124 -1.13 -13.91 -53.58
C ALA A 124 -1.13 -14.06 -55.07
N VAL A 125 -0.08 -13.60 -55.73
CA VAL A 125 0.07 -13.72 -57.22
C VAL A 125 0.27 -15.16 -57.66
N THR A 126 0.80 -16.02 -56.77
CA THR A 126 0.79 -17.47 -56.94
C THR A 126 -0.01 -18.12 -55.83
N PRO A 127 -0.94 -19.03 -56.13
CA PRO A 127 -1.78 -19.62 -55.08
C PRO A 127 -0.91 -20.39 -54.08
N PHE A 128 -1.12 -20.06 -52.79
CA PHE A 128 -0.53 -20.85 -51.70
C PHE A 128 -1.07 -22.28 -51.76
N PRO A 129 -0.24 -23.33 -51.53
CA PRO A 129 -0.69 -24.70 -51.60
C PRO A 129 -1.85 -24.95 -50.63
N ARG A 130 -3.04 -25.27 -51.20
CA ARG A 130 -4.27 -25.50 -50.41
C ARG A 130 -4.53 -26.97 -50.16
N SER A 131 -3.51 -27.76 -49.92
CA SER A 131 -3.74 -29.14 -49.53
C SER A 131 -4.42 -29.17 -48.15
N ARG A 132 -5.32 -30.13 -47.92
CA ARG A 132 -5.94 -30.36 -46.61
C ARG A 132 -4.86 -30.54 -45.53
N PHE A 133 -3.74 -31.14 -45.91
CA PHE A 133 -2.58 -31.33 -45.03
C PHE A 133 -1.93 -30.00 -44.61
N THR A 134 -1.76 -29.06 -45.53
CA THR A 134 -1.18 -27.72 -45.21
C THR A 134 -2.06 -26.94 -44.25
N ILE A 135 -3.38 -26.96 -44.46
CA ILE A 135 -4.34 -26.29 -43.58
C ILE A 135 -4.37 -26.94 -42.19
N ALA A 136 -4.39 -28.29 -42.14
CA ALA A 136 -4.37 -29.03 -40.89
C ALA A 136 -3.09 -28.78 -40.07
N SER A 137 -1.92 -28.76 -40.76
CA SER A 137 -0.63 -28.46 -40.09
C SER A 137 -0.59 -27.03 -39.54
N LEU A 138 -1.10 -26.04 -40.29
CA LEU A 138 -1.17 -24.67 -39.86
C LEU A 138 -2.13 -24.49 -38.65
N ALA A 139 -3.28 -25.17 -38.71
CA ALA A 139 -4.23 -25.21 -37.61
C ALA A 139 -3.64 -25.86 -36.35
N GLY A 140 -2.98 -27.01 -36.52
CA GLY A 140 -2.30 -27.68 -35.41
C GLY A 140 -1.21 -26.83 -34.76
N PHE A 141 -0.40 -26.17 -35.59
CA PHE A 141 0.65 -25.27 -35.08
C PHE A 141 0.08 -24.05 -34.31
N THR A 142 -0.94 -23.37 -34.88
CA THR A 142 -1.57 -22.24 -34.21
C THR A 142 -2.28 -22.64 -32.93
N LEU A 143 -2.97 -23.78 -32.92
CA LEU A 143 -3.63 -24.30 -31.71
C LEU A 143 -2.61 -24.65 -30.63
N SER A 144 -1.52 -25.35 -31.00
CA SER A 144 -0.45 -25.67 -30.04
C SER A 144 0.18 -24.42 -29.43
N ALA A 145 0.46 -23.41 -30.25
CA ALA A 145 1.00 -22.15 -29.76
C ALA A 145 0.01 -21.41 -28.85
N ALA A 146 -1.29 -21.38 -29.21
CA ALA A 146 -2.31 -20.78 -28.35
C ALA A 146 -2.41 -21.49 -26.98
N VAL A 147 -2.35 -22.81 -26.97
CA VAL A 147 -2.34 -23.61 -25.74
C VAL A 147 -1.09 -23.26 -24.88
N LEU A 148 0.09 -23.27 -25.50
CA LEU A 148 1.34 -22.92 -24.79
C LEU A 148 1.32 -21.51 -24.23
N CYS A 149 0.84 -20.52 -24.99
CA CYS A 149 0.68 -19.15 -24.52
C CYS A 149 -0.30 -19.08 -23.35
N THR A 150 -1.43 -19.78 -23.43
CA THR A 150 -2.42 -19.81 -22.35
C THR A 150 -1.84 -20.42 -21.06
N LEU A 151 -1.10 -21.52 -21.19
CA LEU A 151 -0.42 -22.15 -20.06
C LEU A 151 0.63 -21.22 -19.43
N ALA A 152 1.44 -20.54 -20.26
CA ALA A 152 2.45 -19.59 -19.79
C ALA A 152 1.81 -18.38 -19.08
N ILE A 153 0.73 -17.83 -19.62
CA ILE A 153 -0.01 -16.72 -19.00
C ILE A 153 -0.61 -17.15 -17.65
N ASN A 154 -1.19 -18.35 -17.59
CA ASN A 154 -1.77 -18.86 -16.35
C ASN A 154 -0.71 -19.10 -15.28
N GLU A 155 0.44 -19.65 -15.66
CA GLU A 155 1.57 -19.85 -14.74
C GLU A 155 2.08 -18.52 -14.19
N GLU A 156 2.23 -17.50 -15.04
CA GLU A 156 2.66 -16.17 -14.63
C GLU A 156 1.64 -15.51 -13.69
N ARG A 157 0.34 -15.61 -14.00
CA ARG A 157 -0.73 -15.11 -13.11
C ARG A 157 -0.72 -15.82 -11.76
N ASN A 158 -0.53 -17.13 -11.75
CA ASN A 158 -0.46 -17.90 -10.51
C ASN A 158 0.73 -17.47 -9.65
N LYS A 159 1.90 -17.23 -10.25
CA LYS A 159 3.07 -16.70 -9.54
C LYS A 159 2.80 -15.33 -8.94
N GLN A 160 2.28 -14.39 -9.72
CA GLN A 160 1.97 -13.04 -9.25
C GLN A 160 0.94 -13.06 -8.11
N THR A 161 -0.08 -13.92 -8.21
CA THR A 161 -1.07 -14.09 -7.15
C THR A 161 -0.46 -14.70 -5.90
N ALA A 162 0.41 -15.70 -6.05
CA ALA A 162 1.10 -16.31 -4.93
C ALA A 162 2.07 -15.35 -4.23
N GLU A 163 2.84 -14.55 -4.99
CA GLU A 163 3.71 -13.49 -4.46
C GLU A 163 2.90 -12.43 -3.71
N PHE A 164 1.79 -11.94 -4.30
CA PHE A 164 0.91 -10.98 -3.64
C PHE A 164 0.35 -11.52 -2.32
N ASN A 165 -0.17 -12.76 -2.32
CA ASN A 165 -0.72 -13.38 -1.12
C ASN A 165 0.35 -13.59 -0.03
N ASN A 166 1.57 -13.96 -0.42
CA ASN A 166 2.67 -14.12 0.50
C ASN A 166 3.08 -12.78 1.13
N ASP A 167 3.20 -11.72 0.31
CA ASP A 167 3.50 -10.37 0.79
C ASP A 167 2.40 -9.86 1.73
N ALA A 168 1.13 -10.02 1.34
CA ALA A 168 -0.01 -9.62 2.16
C ALA A 168 -0.06 -10.37 3.50
N SER A 169 0.19 -11.68 3.49
CA SER A 169 0.25 -12.49 4.71
C SER A 169 1.42 -12.07 5.61
N THR A 170 2.57 -11.78 5.03
CA THR A 170 3.75 -11.31 5.77
C THR A 170 3.49 -9.97 6.44
N LEU A 171 2.83 -9.05 5.73
CA LEU A 171 2.42 -7.75 6.27
C LEU A 171 1.43 -7.90 7.42
N ALA A 172 0.39 -8.72 7.23
CA ALA A 172 -0.61 -9.00 8.27
C ALA A 172 0.04 -9.58 9.53
N ASN A 173 0.90 -10.59 9.37
CA ASN A 173 1.61 -11.21 10.49
C ASN A 173 2.55 -10.22 11.22
N ASN A 174 3.22 -9.33 10.50
CA ASN A 174 4.08 -8.30 11.11
C ASN A 174 3.26 -7.28 11.91
N LEU A 175 2.10 -6.87 11.39
CA LEU A 175 1.17 -6.00 12.10
C LEU A 175 0.63 -6.66 13.36
N GLU A 176 0.16 -7.89 13.26
CA GLU A 176 -0.34 -8.68 14.40
C GLU A 176 0.74 -8.86 15.47
N ALA A 177 1.95 -9.22 15.08
CA ALA A 177 3.08 -9.33 15.99
C ALA A 177 3.41 -8.01 16.70
N SER A 178 3.34 -6.89 16.00
CA SER A 178 3.60 -5.56 16.57
C SER A 178 2.54 -5.15 17.58
N VAL A 179 1.26 -5.40 17.28
CA VAL A 179 0.15 -5.13 18.19
C VAL A 179 0.22 -6.07 19.41
N SER A 180 0.50 -7.34 19.18
CA SER A 180 0.68 -8.34 20.27
C SER A 180 1.83 -7.96 21.20
N ASN A 181 2.95 -7.51 20.65
CA ASN A 181 4.08 -7.03 21.44
C ASN A 181 3.72 -5.80 22.27
N ALA A 182 3.04 -4.80 21.68
CA ALA A 182 2.54 -3.64 22.41
C ALA A 182 1.61 -4.04 23.56
N THR A 183 0.73 -5.01 23.32
CA THR A 183 -0.16 -5.60 24.32
C THR A 183 0.63 -6.21 25.49
N ASN A 184 1.63 -7.04 25.22
CA ASN A 184 2.48 -7.66 26.23
C ASN A 184 3.25 -6.63 27.06
N ILE A 185 3.69 -5.55 26.45
CA ILE A 185 4.32 -4.42 27.12
C ILE A 185 3.33 -3.75 28.12
N LEU A 186 2.09 -3.56 27.72
CA LEU A 186 1.07 -2.99 28.62
C LEU A 186 0.80 -3.90 29.83
N TYR A 187 0.77 -5.22 29.64
CA TYR A 187 0.69 -6.16 30.77
C TYR A 187 1.91 -6.07 31.70
N SER A 188 3.09 -5.82 31.16
CA SER A 188 4.31 -5.61 31.95
C SER A 188 4.22 -4.34 32.77
N VAL A 189 3.74 -3.23 32.18
CA VAL A 189 3.48 -1.97 32.90
C VAL A 189 2.43 -2.15 34.00
N ALA A 190 1.35 -2.87 33.71
CA ALA A 190 0.32 -3.21 34.70
C ALA A 190 0.89 -4.06 35.87
N GLY A 191 1.79 -5.00 35.56
CA GLY A 191 2.51 -5.79 36.56
C GLY A 191 3.40 -4.92 37.46
N LEU A 192 4.14 -3.97 36.89
CA LEU A 192 4.93 -3.01 37.65
C LEU A 192 4.04 -2.21 38.66
N VAL A 193 2.92 -1.67 38.17
CA VAL A 193 2.02 -0.89 39.02
C VAL A 193 1.41 -1.72 40.15
N LYS A 194 1.07 -2.98 39.88
CA LYS A 194 0.56 -3.91 40.92
C LYS A 194 1.63 -4.27 41.95
N ALA A 195 2.86 -4.43 41.52
CA ALA A 195 3.98 -4.79 42.40
C ALA A 195 4.47 -3.63 43.28
N GLU A 196 4.31 -2.37 42.79
CA GLU A 196 4.84 -1.18 43.47
C GLU A 196 3.71 -0.15 43.76
N PRO A 197 3.04 -0.24 44.93
CA PRO A 197 1.95 0.67 45.29
C PRO A 197 2.36 2.15 45.43
N ASN A 198 3.64 2.41 45.70
CA ASN A 198 4.23 3.73 45.82
C ASN A 198 5.12 4.09 44.65
N LEU A 199 4.75 3.64 43.44
CA LEU A 199 5.50 3.91 42.21
C LEU A 199 5.82 5.41 42.06
N THR A 200 7.09 5.68 41.74
CA THR A 200 7.60 7.04 41.50
C THR A 200 7.86 7.30 40.02
N PRO A 201 7.89 8.57 39.56
CA PRO A 201 8.23 8.88 38.16
C PRO A 201 9.58 8.30 37.73
N THR A 202 10.61 8.33 38.60
CA THR A 202 11.93 7.76 38.28
C THR A 202 11.90 6.24 38.13
N GLN A 203 11.14 5.53 38.97
CA GLN A 203 11.00 4.09 38.85
C GLN A 203 10.26 3.71 37.55
N PHE A 204 9.18 4.44 37.23
CA PHE A 204 8.44 4.25 35.96
C PHE A 204 9.35 4.48 34.76
N ARG A 205 10.13 5.57 34.74
CA ARG A 205 11.10 5.88 33.70
C ARG A 205 12.15 4.77 33.53
N ARG A 206 12.76 4.31 34.61
CA ARG A 206 13.78 3.24 34.55
C ARG A 206 13.22 1.95 33.96
N PHE A 207 11.98 1.65 34.27
CA PHE A 207 11.34 0.45 33.76
C PHE A 207 11.01 0.57 32.26
N THR A 208 10.49 1.70 31.83
CA THR A 208 9.96 1.89 30.48
C THR A 208 10.99 2.34 29.45
N ALA A 209 12.11 2.96 29.86
CA ALA A 209 13.10 3.53 28.95
C ALA A 209 13.62 2.51 27.93
N ARG A 210 14.14 1.37 28.42
CA ARG A 210 14.66 0.33 27.53
C ARG A 210 13.58 -0.29 26.66
N ILE A 211 12.38 -0.47 27.20
CA ILE A 211 11.24 -1.01 26.44
C ILE A 211 10.91 -0.13 25.26
N LEU A 212 10.89 1.19 25.45
CA LEU A 212 10.59 2.15 24.38
C LEU A 212 11.71 2.22 23.35
N ASP A 213 12.98 2.17 23.77
CA ASP A 213 14.11 2.14 22.85
C ASP A 213 14.09 0.90 21.92
N GLU A 214 13.67 -0.25 22.44
CA GLU A 214 13.58 -1.51 21.69
C GLU A 214 12.28 -1.63 20.86
N ASN A 215 11.29 -0.76 21.09
CA ASN A 215 9.96 -0.84 20.46
C ASN A 215 9.51 0.52 19.85
N PRO A 216 10.08 0.92 18.72
CA PRO A 216 9.84 2.24 18.11
C PRO A 216 8.39 2.48 17.66
N VAL A 217 7.56 1.45 17.55
CA VAL A 217 6.11 1.57 17.27
C VAL A 217 5.38 2.25 18.42
N LEU A 218 5.88 2.08 19.67
CA LEU A 218 5.33 2.72 20.84
C LEU A 218 5.93 4.13 21.00
N GLN A 219 5.12 5.14 20.73
CA GLN A 219 5.50 6.54 20.92
C GLN A 219 5.55 6.96 22.37
N GLY A 220 4.86 6.23 23.21
CA GLY A 220 4.86 6.50 24.64
C GLY A 220 4.13 5.42 25.44
N LEU A 221 4.55 5.29 26.68
CA LEU A 221 3.90 4.49 27.70
C LEU A 221 3.48 5.39 28.83
N SER A 222 2.29 5.23 29.35
CA SER A 222 1.81 6.00 30.51
C SER A 222 1.05 5.14 31.51
N TRP A 223 1.08 5.60 32.75
CA TRP A 223 0.18 5.15 33.80
C TRP A 223 -0.83 6.25 34.10
N ASN A 224 -2.11 5.97 33.90
CA ASN A 224 -3.21 6.90 34.06
C ASN A 224 -4.07 6.52 35.26
N ILE A 225 -3.96 7.28 36.34
CA ILE A 225 -4.68 6.98 37.60
C ILE A 225 -6.15 7.34 37.45
N ARG A 226 -7.01 6.38 37.79
CA ARG A 226 -8.46 6.58 37.90
C ARG A 226 -8.81 7.04 39.31
N VAL A 227 -9.40 8.22 39.43
CA VAL A 227 -9.69 8.86 40.70
C VAL A 227 -11.09 9.48 40.74
N SER A 228 -11.78 9.40 41.90
CA SER A 228 -13.05 10.10 42.12
C SER A 228 -12.83 11.60 42.15
N GLY A 229 -13.87 12.39 41.79
CA GLY A 229 -13.82 13.84 41.82
C GLY A 229 -13.49 14.40 43.20
N ASP A 230 -13.91 13.73 44.26
CA ASP A 230 -13.60 14.18 45.63
C ASP A 230 -12.10 14.09 45.95
N ASN A 231 -11.38 13.17 45.33
CA ASN A 231 -9.98 12.88 45.64
C ASN A 231 -8.99 13.48 44.60
N VAL A 232 -9.49 14.11 43.51
CA VAL A 232 -8.64 14.62 42.41
C VAL A 232 -7.64 15.67 42.88
N HIS A 233 -8.02 16.56 43.76
CA HIS A 233 -7.12 17.59 44.33
C HIS A 233 -6.02 16.97 45.22
N GLN A 234 -6.36 15.91 45.96
CA GLN A 234 -5.37 15.17 46.76
C GLN A 234 -4.35 14.46 45.85
N LEU A 235 -4.83 13.84 44.73
CA LEU A 235 -3.96 13.24 43.72
C LEU A 235 -3.02 14.31 43.13
N GLN A 236 -3.54 15.46 42.74
CA GLN A 236 -2.72 16.53 42.17
C GLN A 236 -1.62 16.97 43.15
N ALA A 237 -1.95 17.22 44.43
CA ALA A 237 -1.00 17.60 45.47
C ALA A 237 0.07 16.51 45.69
N ARG A 238 -0.29 15.23 45.62
CA ARG A 238 0.64 14.11 45.76
C ARG A 238 1.60 14.03 44.58
N LEU A 239 1.10 14.11 43.37
CA LEU A 239 1.92 14.07 42.15
C LEU A 239 2.83 15.31 42.05
N GLN A 240 2.33 16.51 42.41
CA GLN A 240 3.15 17.70 42.50
C GLN A 240 4.36 17.51 43.46
N ARG A 241 4.14 16.90 44.61
CA ARG A 241 5.25 16.60 45.56
C ARG A 241 6.24 15.60 44.98
N SER A 242 5.75 14.56 44.35
CA SER A 242 6.58 13.51 43.72
C SER A 242 7.48 14.10 42.62
N TYR A 243 6.92 14.91 41.74
CA TYR A 243 7.68 15.57 40.66
C TYR A 243 8.61 16.66 41.14
N SER A 244 8.21 17.45 42.17
CA SER A 244 9.06 18.50 42.75
C SER A 244 10.29 17.93 43.47
N THR A 245 10.22 16.70 43.97
CA THR A 245 11.38 16.00 44.57
C THR A 245 12.41 15.68 43.50
N GLU A 246 12.00 15.35 42.26
CA GLU A 246 12.90 15.04 41.15
C GLU A 246 13.37 16.32 40.42
N ASN A 247 12.47 17.26 40.20
CA ASN A 247 12.74 18.56 39.58
C ASN A 247 11.93 19.68 40.26
N PRO A 248 12.55 20.48 41.16
CA PRO A 248 11.89 21.52 41.92
C PRO A 248 11.19 22.59 41.05
N SER A 249 11.64 22.76 39.79
CA SER A 249 11.06 23.74 38.87
C SER A 249 9.81 23.21 38.15
N HIS A 250 9.53 21.92 38.24
CA HIS A 250 8.39 21.30 37.52
C HIS A 250 7.09 21.53 38.32
N LYS A 251 6.12 22.17 37.66
CA LYS A 251 4.77 22.33 38.21
C LYS A 251 3.83 21.30 37.57
N PHE A 252 3.40 20.33 38.39
CA PHE A 252 2.38 19.38 37.98
C PHE A 252 0.99 19.99 38.15
N ALA A 253 0.18 20.01 37.10
CA ALA A 253 -1.21 20.44 37.16
C ALA A 253 -2.09 19.48 36.35
N ILE A 254 -3.30 19.21 36.85
CA ILE A 254 -4.30 18.46 36.10
C ILE A 254 -4.97 19.41 35.12
N THR A 255 -5.03 19.00 33.83
CA THR A 255 -5.52 19.82 32.73
C THR A 255 -6.48 19.06 31.84
N GLU A 256 -7.28 19.80 31.09
CA GLU A 256 -8.10 19.25 29.98
C GLU A 256 -8.02 20.20 28.79
N ARG A 257 -8.54 19.77 27.61
CA ARG A 257 -8.63 20.65 26.43
C ARG A 257 -9.98 21.34 26.35
N ASN A 258 -9.97 22.64 26.05
CA ASN A 258 -11.16 23.39 25.67
C ASN A 258 -11.55 23.11 24.21
N ALA A 259 -12.64 23.71 23.73
CA ALA A 259 -13.11 23.60 22.37
C ALA A 259 -12.09 24.10 21.31
N ASN A 260 -11.17 24.98 21.70
CA ASN A 260 -10.11 25.52 20.83
C ASN A 260 -8.84 24.65 20.82
N GLY A 261 -8.81 23.55 21.59
CA GLY A 261 -7.65 22.67 21.70
C GLY A 261 -6.59 23.11 22.72
N GLU A 262 -6.82 24.20 23.44
CA GLU A 262 -5.89 24.74 24.47
C GLU A 262 -6.02 23.95 25.77
N LEU A 263 -4.88 23.78 26.48
CA LEU A 263 -4.88 23.16 27.80
C LEU A 263 -5.34 24.18 28.85
N ILE A 264 -6.42 23.82 29.54
CA ILE A 264 -7.01 24.62 30.65
C ILE A 264 -7.05 23.78 31.92
N PRO A 265 -7.21 24.36 33.12
CA PRO A 265 -7.47 23.62 34.33
C PRO A 265 -8.70 22.72 34.17
N PHE A 266 -8.65 21.52 34.74
CA PHE A 266 -9.74 20.55 34.66
C PHE A 266 -11.06 21.06 35.26
N ALA A 267 -12.18 20.68 34.67
CA ALA A 267 -13.51 20.87 35.24
C ALA A 267 -13.85 19.72 36.20
N GLN A 268 -14.52 20.03 37.31
CA GLN A 268 -14.94 19.04 38.29
C GLN A 268 -15.91 18.04 37.70
N ARG A 269 -15.62 16.75 37.87
CA ARG A 269 -16.43 15.61 37.43
C ARG A 269 -16.45 14.52 38.50
N PRO A 270 -17.47 13.59 38.48
CA PRO A 270 -17.49 12.47 39.41
C PRO A 270 -16.28 11.54 39.29
N LEU A 271 -15.67 11.47 38.06
CA LEU A 271 -14.56 10.58 37.76
C LEU A 271 -13.55 11.29 36.86
N HIS A 272 -12.28 11.13 37.16
CA HIS A 272 -11.14 11.56 36.36
C HIS A 272 -10.20 10.40 36.07
N VAL A 273 -9.51 10.46 34.93
CA VAL A 273 -8.43 9.55 34.55
C VAL A 273 -7.24 10.39 34.14
N VAL A 274 -6.28 10.51 35.05
CA VAL A 274 -5.20 11.49 34.95
C VAL A 274 -3.90 10.82 34.51
N VAL A 275 -3.27 11.31 33.47
CA VAL A 275 -1.92 10.88 33.05
C VAL A 275 -0.93 11.24 34.17
N SER A 276 -0.59 10.23 34.97
CA SER A 276 0.20 10.43 36.21
C SER A 276 1.68 10.18 35.97
N PHE A 277 2.04 9.24 35.10
CA PHE A 277 3.40 8.99 34.62
C PHE A 277 3.36 8.80 33.12
N ILE A 278 4.37 9.30 32.41
CA ILE A 278 4.48 9.16 30.96
C ILE A 278 5.94 9.20 30.52
N GLU A 279 6.32 8.30 29.61
CA GLU A 279 7.65 8.25 29.01
C GLU A 279 7.55 8.00 27.49
N PRO A 280 8.45 8.56 26.67
CA PRO A 280 9.56 9.45 27.00
C PRO A 280 9.05 10.82 27.49
N PHE A 281 9.55 11.27 28.63
CA PHE A 281 9.06 12.48 29.29
C PHE A 281 9.17 13.72 28.41
N ALA A 282 10.35 13.94 27.81
CA ALA A 282 10.64 15.15 27.03
C ALA A 282 9.64 15.37 25.88
N ASN A 283 9.26 14.32 25.20
CA ASN A 283 8.37 14.38 24.03
C ASN A 283 6.88 14.44 24.43
N ASN A 284 6.56 14.04 25.66
CA ASN A 284 5.17 13.85 26.11
C ASN A 284 4.78 14.77 27.26
N ILE A 285 5.58 15.79 27.59
CA ILE A 285 5.36 16.67 28.75
C ILE A 285 4.00 17.36 28.70
N LYS A 286 3.46 17.70 27.50
CA LYS A 286 2.14 18.30 27.33
C LYS A 286 0.99 17.36 27.72
N ALA A 287 1.24 16.07 27.70
CA ALA A 287 0.24 15.07 28.09
C ALA A 287 0.28 14.74 29.59
N LEU A 288 1.34 15.11 30.30
CA LEU A 288 1.43 14.90 31.74
C LEU A 288 0.36 15.71 32.47
N GLY A 289 -0.39 15.10 33.37
CA GLY A 289 -1.50 15.73 34.07
C GLY A 289 -2.79 15.86 33.27
N TYR A 290 -2.80 15.43 32.00
CA TYR A 290 -4.00 15.50 31.17
C TYR A 290 -5.10 14.55 31.70
N ASP A 291 -6.33 15.05 31.86
CA ASP A 291 -7.49 14.24 32.19
C ASP A 291 -8.05 13.56 30.92
N VAL A 292 -7.66 12.32 30.71
CA VAL A 292 -8.04 11.54 29.52
C VAL A 292 -9.56 11.32 29.46
N TYR A 293 -10.26 11.31 30.61
CA TYR A 293 -11.70 11.12 30.69
C TYR A 293 -12.50 12.35 30.23
N SER A 294 -11.84 13.49 30.02
CA SER A 294 -12.47 14.74 29.56
C SER A 294 -12.94 14.70 28.11
N GLN A 295 -12.35 13.85 27.25
CA GLN A 295 -12.68 13.73 25.83
C GLN A 295 -13.62 12.54 25.56
N ALA A 296 -14.68 12.77 24.76
CA ALA A 296 -15.73 11.78 24.50
C ALA A 296 -15.19 10.47 23.90
N SER A 297 -14.35 10.54 22.86
CA SER A 297 -13.78 9.36 22.18
C SER A 297 -12.90 8.51 23.11
N ARG A 298 -12.09 9.16 23.94
CA ARG A 298 -11.23 8.49 24.93
C ARG A 298 -12.04 7.92 26.10
N LYS A 299 -13.05 8.69 26.56
CA LYS A 299 -13.95 8.30 27.63
C LYS A 299 -14.69 6.99 27.33
N GLU A 300 -15.14 6.82 26.08
CA GLU A 300 -15.84 5.62 25.67
C GLU A 300 -14.90 4.40 25.70
N ALA A 301 -13.70 4.54 25.14
CA ALA A 301 -12.70 3.47 25.17
C ALA A 301 -12.30 3.07 26.60
N LEU A 302 -12.13 4.06 27.49
CA LEU A 302 -11.84 3.82 28.92
C LEU A 302 -12.96 3.06 29.63
N LYS A 303 -14.23 3.38 29.32
CA LYS A 303 -15.38 2.66 29.90
C LYS A 303 -15.42 1.22 29.45
N VAL A 304 -15.34 0.99 28.14
CA VAL A 304 -15.36 -0.38 27.59
C VAL A 304 -14.20 -1.21 28.14
N ALA A 305 -12.98 -0.65 28.16
CA ALA A 305 -11.83 -1.34 28.75
C ALA A 305 -12.08 -1.70 30.23
N TRP A 306 -12.65 -0.76 31.03
CA TRP A 306 -12.92 -1.00 32.45
C TRP A 306 -13.97 -2.07 32.70
N GLU A 307 -15.03 -2.08 31.90
CA GLU A 307 -16.15 -3.02 32.03
C GLU A 307 -15.74 -4.42 31.56
N THR A 308 -15.00 -4.52 30.47
CA THR A 308 -14.57 -5.81 29.89
C THR A 308 -13.31 -6.40 30.54
N GLU A 309 -12.55 -5.59 31.29
CA GLU A 309 -11.21 -5.93 31.81
C GLU A 309 -10.21 -6.32 30.73
N GLN A 310 -10.47 -5.91 29.50
CA GLN A 310 -9.61 -6.17 28.34
C GLN A 310 -8.95 -4.91 27.84
N ILE A 311 -7.86 -5.06 27.07
CA ILE A 311 -7.30 -3.93 26.34
C ILE A 311 -8.31 -3.45 25.32
N TYR A 312 -8.53 -2.13 25.29
CA TYR A 312 -9.43 -1.53 24.31
C TYR A 312 -8.77 -0.30 23.64
N PRO A 313 -8.78 -0.22 22.30
CA PRO A 313 -8.21 0.90 21.56
C PRO A 313 -9.18 2.07 21.49
N THR A 314 -8.65 3.29 21.34
CA THR A 314 -9.44 4.42 20.84
C THR A 314 -9.64 4.30 19.33
N PRO A 315 -10.64 4.97 18.76
CA PRO A 315 -10.57 5.37 17.35
C PRO A 315 -9.29 6.19 17.08
N PRO A 316 -8.85 6.36 15.83
CA PRO A 316 -7.76 7.28 15.50
C PRO A 316 -8.07 8.67 16.07
N ILE A 317 -7.15 9.21 16.86
CA ILE A 317 -7.30 10.52 17.54
C ILE A 317 -6.07 11.37 17.32
N MET A 318 -6.26 12.69 17.40
CA MET A 318 -5.14 13.63 17.46
C MET A 318 -4.45 13.54 18.82
N LEU A 319 -3.15 13.29 18.81
CA LEU A 319 -2.35 13.17 20.03
C LEU A 319 -2.15 14.53 20.69
N VAL A 320 -2.17 14.59 22.02
CA VAL A 320 -2.02 15.85 22.79
C VAL A 320 -0.61 16.41 22.68
N GLN A 321 0.36 15.54 22.58
CA GLN A 321 1.79 15.85 22.55
C GLN A 321 2.33 16.21 21.16
N ASP A 322 1.57 15.95 20.09
CA ASP A 322 2.07 16.05 18.72
C ASP A 322 1.49 17.28 18.00
N ASP A 323 2.36 18.19 17.61
CA ASP A 323 2.00 19.36 16.81
C ASP A 323 1.95 19.01 15.29
N SER A 324 2.34 17.77 14.89
CA SER A 324 2.40 17.32 13.48
C SER A 324 1.06 16.87 12.88
N GLN A 325 -0.03 16.97 13.64
CA GLN A 325 -1.39 16.54 13.25
C GLN A 325 -1.50 15.05 12.84
N GLN A 326 -0.59 14.21 13.30
CA GLN A 326 -0.64 12.78 12.99
C GLN A 326 -1.67 12.05 13.86
N ALA A 327 -2.42 11.17 13.22
CA ALA A 327 -3.38 10.31 13.91
C ALA A 327 -2.65 9.23 14.73
N GLY A 328 -3.08 9.04 15.97
CA GLY A 328 -2.60 7.99 16.85
C GLY A 328 -3.74 7.20 17.46
N VAL A 329 -3.44 6.01 17.94
CA VAL A 329 -4.35 5.13 18.67
C VAL A 329 -3.80 4.94 20.08
N LEU A 330 -4.66 5.10 21.07
CA LEU A 330 -4.33 4.78 22.47
C LEU A 330 -4.88 3.39 22.79
N LEU A 331 -4.05 2.54 23.36
CA LEU A 331 -4.45 1.26 23.91
C LEU A 331 -4.59 1.38 25.43
N PHE A 332 -5.77 1.11 25.98
CA PHE A 332 -6.03 1.16 27.41
C PHE A 332 -6.14 -0.23 28.00
N LEU A 333 -5.23 -0.60 28.90
CA LEU A 333 -5.33 -1.82 29.72
C LEU A 333 -5.74 -1.41 31.14
N PRO A 334 -6.93 -1.78 31.61
CA PRO A 334 -7.36 -1.45 32.96
C PRO A 334 -6.60 -2.26 34.02
N VAL A 335 -6.26 -1.62 35.10
CA VAL A 335 -5.71 -2.25 36.30
C VAL A 335 -6.62 -1.92 37.46
N LYS A 336 -7.15 -2.96 38.08
CA LYS A 336 -8.04 -2.86 39.24
C LYS A 336 -7.32 -3.34 40.49
N SER A 337 -7.46 -2.59 41.58
CA SER A 337 -7.06 -2.96 42.94
C SER A 337 -8.28 -3.22 43.78
N GLU A 338 -8.18 -4.13 44.75
CA GLU A 338 -9.27 -4.42 45.69
C GLU A 338 -9.64 -3.19 46.57
N GLN A 339 -8.70 -2.27 46.75
CA GLN A 339 -8.95 -1.02 47.49
C GLN A 339 -9.52 0.05 46.55
N GLN A 340 -10.75 0.50 46.81
CA GLN A 340 -11.45 1.48 45.95
C GLN A 340 -10.73 2.78 45.64
N ASN A 341 -9.94 3.32 46.56
CA ASN A 341 -9.18 4.56 46.36
C ASN A 341 -7.68 4.33 46.19
N SER A 342 -7.28 3.13 45.77
CA SER A 342 -5.87 2.83 45.52
C SER A 342 -5.36 3.58 44.31
N LEU A 343 -4.14 4.09 44.37
CA LEU A 343 -3.41 4.66 43.19
C LEU A 343 -3.07 3.61 42.16
N GLN A 344 -3.30 2.34 42.47
CA GLN A 344 -3.18 1.22 41.54
C GLN A 344 -4.47 0.98 40.71
N ASN A 345 -5.53 1.78 40.93
CA ASN A 345 -6.70 1.79 40.05
C ASN A 345 -6.46 2.74 38.89
N GLY A 346 -6.47 2.24 37.66
CA GLY A 346 -6.19 3.06 36.50
C GLY A 346 -5.96 2.26 35.24
N TYR A 347 -5.17 2.83 34.34
CA TYR A 347 -4.91 2.23 33.01
C TYR A 347 -3.43 2.32 32.67
N ALA A 348 -2.83 1.18 32.37
CA ALA A 348 -1.60 1.16 31.59
C ALA A 348 -1.94 1.53 30.13
N THR A 349 -1.26 2.50 29.57
CA THR A 349 -1.63 3.05 28.27
C THR A 349 -0.41 3.07 27.35
N GLY A 350 -0.59 2.57 26.14
CA GLY A 350 0.36 2.65 25.04
C GLY A 350 -0.13 3.61 23.96
N VAL A 351 0.76 4.38 23.41
CA VAL A 351 0.51 5.32 22.31
C VAL A 351 1.15 4.76 21.05
N ILE A 352 0.37 4.50 20.01
CA ILE A 352 0.83 4.02 18.71
C ILE A 352 0.45 5.03 17.65
N ARG A 353 1.39 5.45 16.80
CA ARG A 353 1.08 6.21 15.58
C ARG A 353 0.76 5.25 14.44
N ALA A 354 -0.31 5.54 13.70
CA ALA A 354 -0.70 4.74 12.54
C ALA A 354 0.42 4.69 11.48
N GLN A 355 1.13 5.80 11.27
CA GLN A 355 2.24 5.89 10.33
C GLN A 355 3.45 5.03 10.73
N ASP A 356 3.78 4.95 12.03
CA ASP A 356 4.90 4.15 12.51
C ASP A 356 4.59 2.66 12.39
N LEU A 357 3.34 2.28 12.69
CA LEU A 357 2.85 0.92 12.50
C LEU A 357 2.91 0.52 11.01
N ALA A 358 2.46 1.42 10.13
CA ALA A 358 2.53 1.25 8.69
C ALA A 358 3.98 1.12 8.21
N SER A 359 4.86 2.07 8.58
CA SER A 359 6.28 2.05 8.14
C SER A 359 7.03 0.81 8.59
N LEU A 360 6.75 0.27 9.77
CA LEU A 360 7.35 -0.99 10.22
C LEU A 360 6.86 -2.18 9.39
N ALA A 361 5.57 -2.24 9.09
CA ALA A 361 5.02 -3.26 8.22
C ALA A 361 5.63 -3.19 6.81
N PHE A 362 5.89 -1.96 6.30
CA PHE A 362 6.34 -1.71 4.93
C PHE A 362 7.85 -1.69 4.75
N SER A 363 8.64 -1.49 5.81
CA SER A 363 10.12 -1.48 5.72
C SER A 363 10.73 -2.76 5.13
N LYS A 364 9.96 -3.85 5.14
CA LYS A 364 10.33 -5.15 4.55
C LYS A 364 9.61 -5.49 3.25
N ALA A 365 8.57 -4.75 2.86
CA ALA A 365 7.88 -4.94 1.60
C ALA A 365 8.58 -4.12 0.52
N ALA A 366 9.51 -4.76 -0.19
CA ALA A 366 10.31 -4.13 -1.23
C ALA A 366 9.47 -3.48 -2.32
N ASN A 367 9.88 -2.25 -2.67
CA ASN A 367 9.80 -1.57 -3.95
C ASN A 367 8.47 -1.60 -4.74
N ASN A 368 7.88 -0.41 -4.92
CA ASN A 368 6.83 -0.07 -5.89
C ASN A 368 5.40 -0.55 -5.63
N LYS A 369 5.02 -0.84 -4.39
CA LYS A 369 3.61 -1.11 -4.07
C LYS A 369 3.04 0.03 -3.24
N ALA A 370 1.94 0.64 -3.68
CA ALA A 370 1.14 1.54 -2.85
C ALA A 370 0.23 0.69 -1.95
N ILE A 371 0.21 0.98 -0.65
CA ILE A 371 -0.61 0.28 0.32
C ILE A 371 -1.51 1.31 0.99
N LEU A 372 -2.80 1.03 1.02
CA LEU A 372 -3.81 1.86 1.65
C LEU A 372 -4.28 1.18 2.94
N LEU A 373 -4.05 1.83 4.08
CA LEU A 373 -4.62 1.43 5.36
C LEU A 373 -6.00 2.08 5.49
N MET A 374 -7.04 1.27 5.53
CA MET A 374 -8.41 1.75 5.70
C MET A 374 -8.98 1.25 7.02
N ASP A 375 -9.60 2.15 7.79
CA ASP A 375 -10.45 1.76 8.91
C ASP A 375 -11.85 1.40 8.37
N PRO A 376 -12.27 0.13 8.43
CA PRO A 376 -13.59 -0.27 7.92
C PRO A 376 -14.76 0.32 8.71
N MET A 377 -14.51 0.86 9.93
CA MET A 377 -15.51 1.48 10.79
C MET A 377 -15.62 3.01 10.61
N ALA A 378 -14.60 3.63 10.04
CA ALA A 378 -14.56 5.07 9.79
C ALA A 378 -15.10 5.38 8.42
N GLY A 379 -16.24 5.13 7.98
CA GLY A 379 -16.81 5.43 6.64
C GLY A 379 -15.82 6.08 5.65
N ILE A 380 -16.04 5.91 4.39
CA ILE A 380 -15.12 6.24 3.26
C ILE A 380 -14.55 7.69 3.23
N GLU A 381 -14.85 8.53 4.21
CA GLU A 381 -14.46 9.95 4.24
C GLU A 381 -13.09 10.27 4.89
N SER A 382 -12.41 9.30 5.47
CA SER A 382 -11.06 9.51 6.01
C SER A 382 -9.99 8.80 5.18
N GLY A 383 -9.82 9.23 3.94
CA GLY A 383 -8.61 8.94 3.18
C GLY A 383 -7.42 9.65 3.84
N ILE A 384 -6.49 8.91 4.42
CA ILE A 384 -5.18 9.37 4.87
C ILE A 384 -4.19 9.20 3.73
#